data_16139afe878ff6d07b11407efa3be2b1
#
_entry.id   16139afe878ff6d07b11407efa3be2b1
#
_cell.length_a   1.000
_cell.length_b   1.000
_cell.length_c   1.000
_cell.angle_alpha   90.00
_cell.angle_beta   90.00
_cell.angle_gamma   90.00
#
_symmetry.space_group_name_H-M   'P 1'
#
loop_
_entity.id
_entity.type
_entity.pdbx_description
1 polymer ?
#
loop_
_entity_poly.entity_id
_entity_poly.type
_entity_poly.pdbx_seq_one_letter_code
_entity_poly.pdbx_strand_id
1 'polypeptide(L)'
;MFLSVPWNLQNLTELILSHFMEMEEMFSNCHTLTTIDLTSFYTSKVTDMSYMFSDCTDLKSINISSFDTSNVVNMSYMFSYNWRFTSLDLSNLNTQNVTDMRGMFYSCSKLSSLDLSPFDTSKVTNMSSMFSGCSGLTSLDLSTSSISAQIH
;
A
#
# COMPACT_ATOMS: atom_id res chain seq x y z
N MET A 1 20.81 -4.45 1.66
CA MET A 1 21.39 -3.18 1.21
C MET A 1 20.95 -2.98 -0.23
N PHE A 2 19.70 -2.52 -0.40
CA PHE A 2 19.18 -2.23 -1.74
C PHE A 2 19.72 -0.87 -2.16
N LEU A 3 20.43 -0.84 -3.27
CA LEU A 3 20.96 0.37 -3.87
C LEU A 3 19.80 1.29 -4.19
N SER A 4 19.84 2.54 -3.73
CA SER A 4 19.04 3.63 -4.24
C SER A 4 19.42 3.89 -5.70
N VAL A 5 18.93 3.04 -6.60
CA VAL A 5 19.13 3.22 -8.03
C VAL A 5 18.03 4.18 -8.49
N PRO A 6 18.34 5.27 -9.19
CA PRO A 6 17.32 6.04 -9.88
C PRO A 6 16.79 5.16 -11.02
N TRP A 7 15.76 4.39 -10.73
CA TRP A 7 15.13 3.50 -11.70
C TRP A 7 14.46 4.35 -12.77
N ASN A 8 15.01 4.33 -13.96
CA ASN A 8 14.26 4.72 -15.16
C ASN A 8 13.29 3.56 -15.44
N LEU A 9 12.04 3.72 -15.03
CA LEU A 9 11.00 2.69 -15.01
C LEU A 9 10.65 2.12 -16.39
N GLN A 10 11.15 2.70 -17.49
CA GLN A 10 10.94 2.17 -18.83
C GLN A 10 11.61 0.80 -19.06
N ASN A 11 12.55 0.39 -18.23
CA ASN A 11 13.26 -0.89 -18.37
C ASN A 11 12.78 -1.97 -17.39
N LEU A 12 11.78 -1.68 -16.54
CA LEU A 12 11.20 -2.66 -15.61
C LEU A 12 10.29 -3.69 -16.28
N THR A 13 9.93 -3.50 -17.55
CA THR A 13 9.04 -4.41 -18.28
C THR A 13 9.62 -5.82 -18.49
N GLU A 14 10.91 -6.02 -18.21
CA GLU A 14 11.58 -7.32 -18.35
C GLU A 14 11.95 -7.98 -17.02
N LEU A 15 11.74 -7.31 -15.89
CA LEU A 15 12.00 -7.93 -14.60
C LEU A 15 10.86 -8.90 -14.25
N ILE A 16 11.04 -10.15 -14.64
CA ILE A 16 10.15 -11.25 -14.24
C ILE A 16 10.34 -11.47 -12.73
N LEU A 17 9.57 -10.73 -11.95
CA LEU A 17 9.58 -10.77 -10.47
C LEU A 17 8.92 -12.05 -9.91
N SER A 18 8.88 -13.13 -10.70
CA SER A 18 8.17 -14.36 -10.35
C SER A 18 8.72 -15.11 -9.13
N HIS A 19 9.80 -14.61 -8.50
CA HIS A 19 10.48 -15.29 -7.40
C HIS A 19 10.68 -14.46 -6.14
N PHE A 20 10.23 -13.18 -6.13
CA PHE A 20 10.36 -12.37 -4.92
C PHE A 20 9.27 -12.74 -3.90
N MET A 21 9.70 -13.08 -2.69
CA MET A 21 8.81 -13.27 -1.54
C MET A 21 8.61 -11.97 -0.75
N GLU A 22 9.49 -10.98 -0.94
CA GLU A 22 9.51 -9.70 -0.24
C GLU A 22 9.61 -8.58 -1.26
N MET A 23 8.70 -7.61 -1.15
CA MET A 23 8.70 -6.37 -1.92
C MET A 23 8.78 -5.15 -1.01
N GLU A 24 9.36 -5.37 0.18
CA GLU A 24 9.60 -4.32 1.16
C GLU A 24 10.40 -3.17 0.55
N GLU A 25 9.92 -1.95 0.73
CA GLU A 25 10.57 -0.71 0.27
C GLU A 25 10.87 -0.62 -1.24
N MET A 26 10.33 -1.51 -2.09
CA MET A 26 10.73 -1.61 -3.50
C MET A 26 10.68 -0.28 -4.25
N PHE A 27 9.69 0.56 -4.01
CA PHE A 27 9.53 1.89 -4.59
C PHE A 27 9.59 3.00 -3.55
N SER A 28 10.05 2.70 -2.34
CA SER A 28 10.13 3.68 -1.27
C SER A 28 11.00 4.88 -1.65
N ASN A 29 10.58 6.08 -1.23
CA ASN A 29 11.31 7.33 -1.51
C ASN A 29 11.46 7.69 -3.01
N CYS A 30 10.58 7.18 -3.87
CA CYS A 30 10.55 7.54 -5.28
C CYS A 30 9.85 8.90 -5.48
N HIS A 31 10.45 9.99 -5.00
CA HIS A 31 9.83 11.33 -4.91
C HIS A 31 9.41 11.93 -6.26
N THR A 32 10.04 11.53 -7.35
CA THR A 32 9.74 12.04 -8.71
C THR A 32 8.82 11.11 -9.51
N LEU A 33 8.41 9.99 -8.92
CA LEU A 33 7.54 9.02 -9.55
C LEU A 33 6.12 9.59 -9.65
N THR A 34 5.63 9.83 -10.86
CA THR A 34 4.28 10.36 -11.11
C THR A 34 3.28 9.28 -11.50
N THR A 35 3.75 8.25 -12.15
CA THR A 35 2.97 7.08 -12.61
C THR A 35 3.85 5.84 -12.61
N ILE A 36 3.24 4.67 -12.44
CA ILE A 36 3.93 3.39 -12.49
C ILE A 36 3.02 2.36 -13.17
N ASP A 37 3.59 1.56 -14.07
CA ASP A 37 2.93 0.41 -14.65
C ASP A 37 3.34 -0.86 -13.87
N LEU A 38 2.37 -1.49 -13.22
CA LEU A 38 2.54 -2.68 -12.39
C LEU A 38 1.91 -3.92 -13.01
N THR A 39 1.42 -3.84 -14.26
CA THR A 39 0.67 -4.92 -14.90
C THR A 39 1.46 -6.21 -15.09
N SER A 40 2.80 -6.11 -15.13
CA SER A 40 3.73 -7.24 -15.26
C SER A 40 4.21 -7.81 -13.91
N PHE A 41 3.72 -7.28 -12.80
CA PHE A 41 4.15 -7.72 -11.48
C PHE A 41 3.39 -8.97 -11.03
N TYR A 42 4.11 -10.02 -10.72
CA TYR A 42 3.57 -11.27 -10.16
C TYR A 42 3.79 -11.27 -8.63
N THR A 43 2.73 -11.04 -7.88
CA THR A 43 2.82 -10.88 -6.43
C THR A 43 2.30 -12.08 -5.62
N SER A 44 1.87 -13.14 -6.30
CA SER A 44 1.22 -14.30 -5.65
C SER A 44 2.07 -15.03 -4.61
N LYS A 45 3.39 -14.81 -4.58
CA LYS A 45 4.29 -15.38 -3.57
C LYS A 45 4.76 -14.36 -2.53
N VAL A 46 4.39 -13.10 -2.67
CA VAL A 46 4.85 -12.02 -1.80
C VAL A 46 4.17 -12.14 -0.44
N THR A 47 4.96 -12.08 0.61
CA THR A 47 4.51 -12.13 2.00
C THR A 47 4.70 -10.78 2.72
N ASP A 48 5.61 -9.94 2.24
CA ASP A 48 5.88 -8.60 2.80
C ASP A 48 5.83 -7.52 1.71
N MET A 49 4.92 -6.56 1.89
CA MET A 49 4.75 -5.36 1.06
C MET A 49 4.92 -4.08 1.88
N SER A 50 5.56 -4.18 3.07
CA SER A 50 5.76 -3.01 3.92
C SER A 50 6.56 -1.93 3.19
N TYR A 51 6.15 -0.67 3.38
CA TYR A 51 6.77 0.51 2.78
C TYR A 51 6.89 0.51 1.25
N MET A 52 6.27 -0.44 0.52
CA MET A 52 6.49 -0.63 -0.91
C MET A 52 6.35 0.65 -1.73
N PHE A 53 5.40 1.51 -1.41
CA PHE A 53 5.16 2.80 -2.06
C PHE A 53 5.26 3.97 -1.07
N SER A 54 5.99 3.80 0.01
CA SER A 54 6.14 4.87 1.01
C SER A 54 6.92 6.05 0.43
N ASP A 55 6.45 7.26 0.73
CA ASP A 55 7.12 8.51 0.35
C ASP A 55 7.33 8.70 -1.17
N CYS A 56 6.37 8.21 -1.99
CA CYS A 56 6.30 8.52 -3.42
C CYS A 56 5.52 9.84 -3.62
N THR A 57 6.12 10.95 -3.19
CA THR A 57 5.44 12.23 -2.97
C THR A 57 4.78 12.86 -4.19
N ASP A 58 5.23 12.53 -5.40
CA ASP A 58 4.64 13.00 -6.66
C ASP A 58 3.62 12.03 -7.28
N LEU A 59 3.47 10.83 -6.70
CA LEU A 59 2.54 9.81 -7.20
C LEU A 59 1.08 10.25 -6.92
N LYS A 60 0.31 10.40 -8.00
CA LYS A 60 -1.09 10.88 -7.93
C LYS A 60 -2.11 9.75 -7.86
N SER A 61 -1.79 8.65 -8.49
CA SER A 61 -2.62 7.45 -8.55
C SER A 61 -1.75 6.23 -8.78
N ILE A 62 -2.25 5.07 -8.41
CA ILE A 62 -1.60 3.79 -8.62
C ILE A 62 -2.64 2.75 -9.03
N ASN A 63 -2.30 1.91 -9.99
CA ASN A 63 -3.12 0.77 -10.38
C ASN A 63 -2.46 -0.50 -9.86
N ILE A 64 -3.09 -1.12 -8.87
CA ILE A 64 -2.66 -2.39 -8.25
C ILE A 64 -3.61 -3.55 -8.56
N SER A 65 -4.42 -3.42 -9.62
CA SER A 65 -5.43 -4.43 -9.99
C SER A 65 -4.83 -5.80 -10.38
N SER A 66 -3.54 -5.83 -10.73
CA SER A 66 -2.81 -7.07 -11.02
C SER A 66 -2.27 -7.78 -9.78
N PHE A 67 -2.32 -7.14 -8.60
CA PHE A 67 -1.73 -7.70 -7.40
C PHE A 67 -2.57 -8.84 -6.83
N ASP A 68 -1.93 -9.99 -6.64
CA ASP A 68 -2.44 -11.05 -5.79
C ASP A 68 -1.77 -10.92 -4.41
N THR A 69 -2.55 -10.47 -3.43
CA THR A 69 -2.07 -10.26 -2.07
C THR A 69 -2.50 -11.35 -1.09
N SER A 70 -2.98 -12.48 -1.62
CA SER A 70 -3.52 -13.59 -0.80
C SER A 70 -2.52 -14.18 0.20
N ASN A 71 -1.22 -14.05 -0.05
CA ASN A 71 -0.16 -14.52 0.84
C ASN A 71 0.51 -13.41 1.66
N VAL A 72 0.09 -12.15 1.51
CA VAL A 72 0.71 -11.03 2.22
C VAL A 72 0.31 -11.04 3.69
N VAL A 73 1.31 -10.90 4.55
CA VAL A 73 1.19 -10.87 6.02
C VAL A 73 1.45 -9.47 6.57
N ASN A 74 2.32 -8.71 5.91
CA ASN A 74 2.73 -7.36 6.34
C ASN A 74 2.45 -6.33 5.24
N MET A 75 1.60 -5.33 5.55
CA MET A 75 1.29 -4.17 4.71
C MET A 75 1.59 -2.86 5.44
N SER A 76 2.43 -2.91 6.50
CA SER A 76 2.73 -1.71 7.29
C SER A 76 3.36 -0.61 6.44
N TYR A 77 2.86 0.62 6.59
CA TYR A 77 3.33 1.81 5.88
C TYR A 77 3.33 1.73 4.34
N MET A 78 2.62 0.76 3.73
CA MET A 78 2.67 0.50 2.28
C MET A 78 2.43 1.74 1.42
N PHE A 79 1.52 2.64 1.82
CA PHE A 79 1.18 3.86 1.08
C PHE A 79 1.47 5.13 1.88
N SER A 80 2.28 5.06 2.93
CA SER A 80 2.53 6.20 3.81
C SER A 80 3.22 7.37 3.08
N TYR A 81 3.00 8.60 3.57
CA TYR A 81 3.60 9.85 3.07
C TYR A 81 3.28 10.21 1.61
N ASN A 82 2.23 9.64 1.03
CA ASN A 82 1.79 9.97 -0.32
C ASN A 82 0.79 11.14 -0.30
N TRP A 83 1.29 12.35 -0.30
CA TRP A 83 0.49 13.57 -0.10
C TRP A 83 -0.41 13.91 -1.28
N ARG A 84 -0.19 13.31 -2.45
CA ARG A 84 -0.96 13.60 -3.67
C ARG A 84 -2.09 12.64 -3.93
N PHE A 85 -2.18 11.54 -3.22
CA PHE A 85 -3.34 10.64 -3.33
C PHE A 85 -4.60 11.34 -2.87
N THR A 86 -5.62 11.37 -3.72
CA THR A 86 -6.96 11.85 -3.38
C THR A 86 -7.94 10.71 -3.17
N SER A 87 -7.70 9.59 -3.82
CA SER A 87 -8.41 8.32 -3.67
C SER A 87 -7.49 7.16 -4.03
N LEU A 88 -7.79 5.97 -3.55
CA LEU A 88 -7.12 4.72 -3.88
C LEU A 88 -8.19 3.65 -4.13
N ASP A 89 -8.04 2.89 -5.22
CA ASP A 89 -8.83 1.68 -5.43
C ASP A 89 -8.10 0.49 -4.79
N LEU A 90 -8.69 -0.01 -3.72
CA LEU A 90 -8.17 -1.13 -2.92
C LEU A 90 -9.01 -2.41 -3.08
N SER A 91 -9.95 -2.41 -4.03
CA SER A 91 -10.92 -3.51 -4.21
C SER A 91 -10.29 -4.88 -4.47
N ASN A 92 -9.07 -4.89 -5.01
CA ASN A 92 -8.31 -6.12 -5.28
C ASN A 92 -7.39 -6.58 -4.15
N LEU A 93 -7.26 -5.80 -3.06
CA LEU A 93 -6.42 -6.23 -1.95
C LEU A 93 -7.12 -7.31 -1.12
N ASN A 94 -6.60 -8.51 -1.19
CA ASN A 94 -6.99 -9.60 -0.28
C ASN A 94 -6.18 -9.46 1.02
N THR A 95 -6.84 -9.13 2.11
CA THR A 95 -6.19 -8.89 3.41
C THR A 95 -6.38 -10.02 4.43
N GLN A 96 -6.97 -11.15 4.01
CA GLN A 96 -7.34 -12.27 4.90
C GLN A 96 -6.17 -12.86 5.71
N ASN A 97 -4.92 -12.67 5.27
CA ASN A 97 -3.73 -13.16 5.96
C ASN A 97 -2.87 -12.04 6.57
N VAL A 98 -3.29 -10.79 6.40
CA VAL A 98 -2.53 -9.64 6.93
C VAL A 98 -2.65 -9.56 8.44
N THR A 99 -1.51 -9.41 9.11
CA THR A 99 -1.41 -9.25 10.56
C THR A 99 -0.94 -7.87 10.99
N ASP A 100 -0.23 -7.15 10.11
CA ASP A 100 0.26 -5.78 10.37
C ASP A 100 -0.16 -4.82 9.25
N MET A 101 -0.97 -3.81 9.63
CA MET A 101 -1.40 -2.67 8.80
C MET A 101 -0.98 -1.33 9.41
N ARG A 102 0.00 -1.34 10.32
CA ARG A 102 0.48 -0.14 10.99
C ARG A 102 0.84 0.94 9.97
N GLY A 103 0.29 2.15 10.17
CA GLY A 103 0.63 3.31 9.36
C GLY A 103 0.37 3.16 7.86
N MET A 104 -0.46 2.20 7.40
CA MET A 104 -0.62 1.89 5.97
C MET A 104 -0.90 3.13 5.11
N PHE A 105 -1.65 4.10 5.63
CA PHE A 105 -1.97 5.38 4.97
C PHE A 105 -1.43 6.58 5.76
N TYR A 106 -0.43 6.39 6.59
CA TYR A 106 0.13 7.44 7.44
C TYR A 106 0.51 8.68 6.60
N SER A 107 0.04 9.86 7.01
CA SER A 107 0.30 11.15 6.35
C SER A 107 -0.14 11.26 4.88
N CYS A 108 -1.16 10.50 4.45
CA CYS A 108 -1.83 10.72 3.17
C CYS A 108 -2.79 11.92 3.25
N SER A 109 -2.24 13.13 3.37
CA SER A 109 -2.97 14.33 3.80
C SER A 109 -4.06 14.81 2.83
N LYS A 110 -4.00 14.45 1.54
CA LYS A 110 -5.03 14.80 0.54
C LYS A 110 -6.02 13.68 0.26
N LEU A 111 -5.86 12.51 0.87
CA LEU A 111 -6.80 11.41 0.72
C LEU A 111 -8.15 11.85 1.27
N SER A 112 -9.16 11.95 0.40
CA SER A 112 -10.48 12.48 0.76
C SER A 112 -11.54 11.39 0.96
N SER A 113 -11.34 10.23 0.35
CA SER A 113 -12.21 9.07 0.48
C SER A 113 -11.40 7.78 0.39
N LEU A 114 -11.84 6.76 1.12
CA LEU A 114 -11.25 5.44 1.11
C LEU A 114 -12.34 4.41 1.41
N ASP A 115 -12.50 3.42 0.54
CA ASP A 115 -13.37 2.28 0.78
C ASP A 115 -12.56 1.13 1.38
N LEU A 116 -12.88 0.77 2.61
CA LEU A 116 -12.26 -0.34 3.33
C LEU A 116 -13.21 -1.56 3.46
N SER A 117 -14.35 -1.52 2.80
CA SER A 117 -15.31 -2.65 2.85
C SER A 117 -14.71 -3.98 2.37
N PRO A 118 -13.71 -4.01 1.45
CA PRO A 118 -13.06 -5.26 1.06
C PRO A 118 -12.10 -5.84 2.11
N PHE A 119 -11.74 -5.08 3.15
CA PHE A 119 -10.71 -5.51 4.10
C PHE A 119 -11.25 -6.52 5.12
N ASP A 120 -10.66 -7.71 5.12
CA ASP A 120 -10.77 -8.65 6.23
C ASP A 120 -9.67 -8.35 7.27
N THR A 121 -10.08 -7.87 8.43
CA THR A 121 -9.16 -7.51 9.51
C THR A 121 -9.14 -8.52 10.66
N SER A 122 -9.73 -9.69 10.45
CA SER A 122 -9.89 -10.71 11.50
C SER A 122 -8.56 -11.21 12.08
N LYS A 123 -7.48 -11.17 11.30
CA LYS A 123 -6.14 -11.56 11.75
C LYS A 123 -5.22 -10.38 12.07
N VAL A 124 -5.67 -9.15 11.84
CA VAL A 124 -4.82 -7.98 12.05
C VAL A 124 -4.64 -7.73 13.54
N THR A 125 -3.38 -7.64 13.96
CA THR A 125 -2.98 -7.41 15.36
C THR A 125 -2.45 -6.00 15.60
N ASN A 126 -2.09 -5.28 14.52
CA ASN A 126 -1.55 -3.93 14.61
C ASN A 126 -2.09 -3.02 13.51
N MET A 127 -2.85 -2.00 13.88
CA MET A 127 -3.36 -0.93 13.01
C MET A 127 -2.96 0.46 13.53
N SER A 128 -1.99 0.54 14.42
CA SER A 128 -1.61 1.81 15.04
C SER A 128 -1.22 2.83 13.96
N SER A 129 -1.68 4.07 14.13
CA SER A 129 -1.37 5.18 13.22
C SER A 129 -1.80 5.00 11.75
N MET A 130 -2.69 4.03 11.43
CA MET A 130 -3.06 3.69 10.05
C MET A 130 -3.54 4.91 9.26
N PHE A 131 -4.27 5.83 9.88
CA PHE A 131 -4.80 7.05 9.25
C PHE A 131 -4.26 8.34 9.88
N SER A 132 -3.21 8.25 10.70
CA SER A 132 -2.62 9.43 11.32
C SER A 132 -2.09 10.38 10.25
N GLY A 133 -2.45 11.66 10.31
CA GLY A 133 -2.08 12.65 9.29
C GLY A 133 -2.91 12.63 8.01
N CYS A 134 -3.96 11.81 7.89
CA CYS A 134 -4.90 11.82 6.76
C CYS A 134 -5.91 12.96 6.91
N SER A 135 -5.45 14.20 6.94
CA SER A 135 -6.29 15.38 7.24
C SER A 135 -7.38 15.67 6.18
N GLY A 136 -7.27 15.08 5.00
CA GLY A 136 -8.29 15.14 3.94
C GLY A 136 -9.48 14.22 4.13
N LEU A 137 -9.36 13.16 4.96
CA LEU A 137 -10.45 12.23 5.22
C LEU A 137 -11.50 12.89 6.11
N THR A 138 -12.65 13.21 5.52
CA THR A 138 -13.79 13.82 6.23
C THR A 138 -14.76 12.79 6.76
N SER A 139 -14.75 11.60 6.21
CA SER A 139 -15.54 10.44 6.67
C SER A 139 -14.79 9.15 6.34
N LEU A 140 -14.88 8.18 7.25
CA LEU A 140 -14.36 6.84 7.05
C LEU A 140 -15.42 5.87 7.58
N ASP A 141 -15.98 5.05 6.68
CA ASP A 141 -16.94 4.02 7.10
C ASP A 141 -16.17 2.80 7.61
N LEU A 142 -16.28 2.57 8.90
CA LEU A 142 -15.67 1.43 9.59
C LEU A 142 -16.73 0.41 10.04
N SER A 143 -17.99 0.57 9.62
CA SER A 143 -19.13 -0.19 10.16
C SER A 143 -19.07 -1.69 9.82
N THR A 144 -18.36 -2.06 8.76
CA THR A 144 -18.28 -3.46 8.30
C THR A 144 -17.01 -4.18 8.76
N SER A 145 -16.10 -3.46 9.41
CA SER A 145 -14.80 -4.01 9.78
C SER A 145 -14.59 -3.99 11.29
N SER A 146 -13.84 -4.96 11.82
CA SER A 146 -13.36 -4.93 13.21
C SER A 146 -12.33 -3.81 13.47
N ILE A 147 -12.09 -2.94 12.48
CA ILE A 147 -11.17 -1.82 12.51
C ILE A 147 -11.54 -0.81 13.62
N SER A 148 -12.82 -0.60 13.89
CA SER A 148 -13.29 0.42 14.86
C SER A 148 -12.73 0.26 16.27
N ALA A 149 -12.31 -0.94 16.64
CA ALA A 149 -11.79 -1.24 17.98
C ALA A 149 -10.27 -1.10 18.11
N GLN A 150 -9.54 -0.93 17.02
CA GLN A 150 -8.07 -1.00 16.98
C GLN A 150 -7.37 0.30 16.54
N ILE A 151 -8.14 1.32 16.13
CA ILE A 151 -7.60 2.63 15.74
C ILE A 151 -7.59 3.53 16.99
N HIS A 152 -6.46 3.60 17.64
CA HIS A 152 -6.15 4.60 18.68
C HIS A 152 -4.72 5.11 18.51
#